data_4207cfb5001acde3700e63ad27b380cd
#
_entry.id   4207cfb5001acde3700e63ad27b380cd
#
_cell.length_a   1.000
_cell.length_b   1.000
_cell.length_c   1.000
_cell.angle_alpha   90.00
_cell.angle_beta   90.00
_cell.angle_gamma   90.00
#
_symmetry.space_group_name_H-M   'P 1'
#
loop_
_entity.id
_entity.type
_entity.pdbx_description
1 polymer ?
#
loop_
_entity_poly.entity_id
_entity_poly.type
_entity_poly.pdbx_seq_one_letter_code
_entity_poly.pdbx_strand_id
1 'polypeptide(L)'
;MKKTTMRSDIVDTLSLQDLCRFCHAEEQWVIELVEYGVLEPKGSTTGNWRFVGTSIVRAKKARRLHRDLGINTAGVALALDLLEERDAVLRRLAQYEPI
;
A
#
# COMPACT_ATOMS: atom_id res chain seq x y z
N MET A 1 -22.90 -17.08 5.49
CA MET A 1 -22.48 -16.55 5.20
C MET A 1 -22.10 -15.35 5.62
N LYS A 2 -22.51 -14.72 6.31
CA LYS A 2 -22.15 -13.65 6.78
C LYS A 2 -20.96 -13.70 7.48
N LYS A 3 -20.69 -14.63 8.05
CA LYS A 3 -19.58 -14.78 8.78
C LYS A 3 -18.52 -14.54 7.84
N THR A 4 -18.75 -14.43 6.62
CA THR A 4 -17.78 -14.26 5.63
C THR A 4 -17.08 -12.97 5.91
N THR A 5 -17.79 -12.00 6.35
CA THR A 5 -17.22 -10.70 6.60
C THR A 5 -16.13 -10.77 7.62
N MET A 6 -16.38 -11.45 8.69
CA MET A 6 -15.41 -11.55 9.70
C MET A 6 -14.26 -12.31 9.21
N ARG A 7 -14.50 -13.34 8.45
CA ARG A 7 -13.46 -14.10 7.99
C ARG A 7 -12.66 -13.34 7.06
N SER A 8 -13.20 -12.43 6.28
CA SER A 8 -12.49 -11.65 5.32
C SER A 8 -11.40 -10.87 5.98
N ASP A 9 -11.65 -10.35 7.12
CA ASP A 9 -10.66 -9.59 7.83
C ASP A 9 -9.43 -10.41 8.10
N ILE A 10 -9.60 -11.66 8.38
CA ILE A 10 -8.49 -12.51 8.68
C ILE A 10 -7.84 -13.08 7.45
N VAL A 11 -8.64 -13.53 6.51
CA VAL A 11 -8.10 -14.13 5.32
C VAL A 11 -7.67 -13.14 4.29
N ASP A 12 -7.97 -11.88 4.50
CA ASP A 12 -7.57 -10.88 3.53
C ASP A 12 -6.15 -10.39 3.71
N THR A 13 -5.40 -11.03 4.57
CA THR A 13 -4.00 -10.67 4.68
C THR A 13 -3.20 -11.49 3.68
N LEU A 14 -2.13 -10.91 3.22
CA LEU A 14 -1.28 -11.52 2.21
C LEU A 14 0.13 -11.68 2.74
N SER A 15 0.80 -12.73 2.28
CA SER A 15 2.20 -12.92 2.63
C SER A 15 3.02 -12.02 1.70
N LEU A 16 4.31 -11.94 1.96
CA LEU A 16 5.20 -11.19 1.10
C LEU A 16 5.18 -11.76 -0.31
N GLN A 17 5.19 -13.08 -0.43
CA GLN A 17 5.19 -13.72 -1.73
C GLN A 17 3.90 -13.43 -2.49
N ASP A 18 2.77 -13.45 -1.77
CA ASP A 18 1.49 -13.16 -2.40
C ASP A 18 1.46 -11.73 -2.93
N LEU A 19 1.96 -10.80 -2.13
CA LEU A 19 1.97 -9.40 -2.53
C LEU A 19 2.85 -9.20 -3.77
N CYS A 20 4.00 -9.85 -3.79
CA CYS A 20 4.90 -9.76 -4.94
C CYS A 20 4.22 -10.28 -6.19
N ARG A 21 3.48 -11.36 -6.06
CA ARG A 21 2.78 -11.95 -7.17
C ARG A 21 1.69 -11.04 -7.71
N PHE A 22 0.90 -10.46 -6.83
CA PHE A 22 -0.17 -9.57 -7.24
C PHE A 22 0.35 -8.28 -7.86
N CYS A 23 1.49 -7.82 -7.42
CA CYS A 23 2.03 -6.55 -7.89
C CYS A 23 3.09 -6.70 -8.98
N HIS A 24 3.43 -7.93 -9.34
CA HIS A 24 4.47 -8.21 -10.31
C HIS A 24 5.74 -7.50 -9.90
N ALA A 25 6.11 -7.64 -8.66
CA ALA A 25 7.28 -6.96 -8.11
C ALA A 25 8.22 -7.96 -7.46
N GLU A 26 9.49 -7.61 -7.40
CA GLU A 26 10.47 -8.46 -6.78
C GLU A 26 10.42 -8.30 -5.28
N GLU A 27 10.73 -9.37 -4.58
CA GLU A 27 10.71 -9.39 -3.15
C GLU A 27 11.55 -8.30 -2.54
N GLN A 28 12.75 -8.11 -3.06
CA GLN A 28 13.66 -7.10 -2.55
C GLN A 28 13.06 -5.71 -2.62
N TRP A 29 12.35 -5.40 -3.68
CA TRP A 29 11.75 -4.09 -3.83
C TRP A 29 10.59 -3.89 -2.85
N VAL A 30 9.81 -4.94 -2.60
CA VAL A 30 8.72 -4.85 -1.65
C VAL A 30 9.29 -4.64 -0.24
N ILE A 31 10.39 -5.31 0.08
CA ILE A 31 11.03 -5.14 1.36
C ILE A 31 11.48 -3.68 1.50
N GLU A 32 11.98 -3.10 0.44
CA GLU A 32 12.42 -1.72 0.44
C GLU A 32 11.23 -0.80 0.70
N LEU A 33 10.08 -1.11 0.14
CA LEU A 33 8.88 -0.31 0.39
C LEU A 33 8.51 -0.32 1.87
N VAL A 34 8.72 -1.45 2.53
CA VAL A 34 8.45 -1.54 3.95
C VAL A 34 9.47 -0.70 4.72
N GLU A 35 10.73 -0.75 4.31
CA GLU A 35 11.79 0.01 4.97
C GLU A 35 11.55 1.50 4.89
N TYR A 36 10.97 1.97 3.81
CA TYR A 36 10.70 3.39 3.65
C TYR A 36 9.29 3.78 4.14
N GLY A 37 8.60 2.84 4.77
CA GLY A 37 7.30 3.16 5.33
C GLY A 37 6.14 3.24 4.35
N VAL A 38 6.36 2.80 3.11
CA VAL A 38 5.29 2.81 2.12
C VAL A 38 4.28 1.73 2.46
N LEU A 39 4.76 0.60 2.96
CA LEU A 39 3.90 -0.50 3.37
C LEU A 39 4.19 -0.82 4.83
N GLU A 40 3.17 -1.19 5.56
CA GLU A 40 3.30 -1.50 6.98
C GLU A 40 2.67 -2.83 7.30
N PRO A 41 3.43 -3.90 7.14
CA PRO A 41 2.88 -5.22 7.43
C PRO A 41 2.84 -5.49 8.92
N LYS A 42 2.07 -6.47 9.32
CA LYS A 42 2.07 -6.93 10.68
C LYS A 42 3.05 -8.08 10.74
N GLY A 43 3.70 -8.25 11.86
CA GLY A 43 4.70 -9.29 12.02
C GLY A 43 6.06 -8.69 12.17
N SER A 44 6.94 -9.38 12.86
CA SER A 44 8.24 -8.85 13.19
C SER A 44 9.36 -9.23 12.22
N THR A 45 9.16 -10.28 11.46
CA THR A 45 10.19 -10.69 10.51
C THR A 45 9.59 -10.86 9.15
N THR A 46 10.43 -10.79 8.14
CA THR A 46 10.01 -10.93 6.75
C THR A 46 9.17 -12.19 6.54
N GLY A 47 9.55 -13.24 7.22
CA GLY A 47 8.87 -14.54 7.05
C GLY A 47 7.46 -14.59 7.56
N ASN A 48 7.12 -13.74 8.54
CA ASN A 48 5.76 -13.73 9.03
C ASN A 48 5.04 -12.42 8.75
N TRP A 49 5.49 -11.65 7.82
CA TRP A 49 4.81 -10.42 7.45
C TRP A 49 3.44 -10.76 6.85
N ARG A 50 2.45 -10.02 7.28
CA ARG A 50 1.11 -10.13 6.72
C ARG A 50 0.65 -8.74 6.31
N PHE A 51 0.21 -8.61 5.07
CA PHE A 51 -0.21 -7.33 4.51
C PHE A 51 -1.72 -7.34 4.31
N VAL A 52 -2.36 -6.21 4.57
CA VAL A 52 -3.79 -6.12 4.32
C VAL A 52 -3.97 -5.83 2.84
N GLY A 53 -5.16 -6.10 2.34
CA GLY A 53 -5.43 -5.97 0.90
C GLY A 53 -5.16 -4.60 0.32
N THR A 54 -5.32 -3.55 1.10
CA THR A 54 -5.07 -2.20 0.60
C THR A 54 -3.61 -1.98 0.26
N SER A 55 -2.72 -2.85 0.75
CA SER A 55 -1.32 -2.75 0.42
C SER A 55 -1.09 -3.00 -1.07
N ILE A 56 -1.96 -3.77 -1.71
CA ILE A 56 -1.83 -4.05 -3.13
C ILE A 56 -1.97 -2.74 -3.90
N VAL A 57 -2.96 -1.94 -3.53
CA VAL A 57 -3.21 -0.68 -4.22
C VAL A 57 -2.03 0.26 -4.06
N ARG A 58 -1.53 0.34 -2.82
CA ARG A 58 -0.42 1.24 -2.54
C ARG A 58 0.85 0.79 -3.23
N ALA A 59 1.09 -0.51 -3.23
CA ALA A 59 2.26 -1.07 -3.88
C ALA A 59 2.21 -0.85 -5.40
N LYS A 60 1.02 -0.97 -5.98
CA LYS A 60 0.88 -0.76 -7.41
C LYS A 60 1.10 0.71 -7.78
N LYS A 61 0.65 1.63 -6.94
CA LYS A 61 0.88 3.05 -7.17
C LYS A 61 2.37 3.34 -7.07
N ALA A 62 3.03 2.75 -6.07
CA ALA A 62 4.45 2.93 -5.89
C ALA A 62 5.22 2.43 -7.10
N ARG A 63 4.78 1.29 -7.64
CA ARG A 63 5.46 0.71 -8.77
C ARG A 63 5.33 1.61 -9.99
N ARG A 64 4.15 2.20 -10.19
CA ARG A 64 3.95 3.09 -11.32
C ARG A 64 4.82 4.33 -11.19
N LEU A 65 4.91 4.91 -10.00
CA LEU A 65 5.73 6.08 -9.79
C LEU A 65 7.20 5.77 -10.07
N HIS A 66 7.64 4.63 -9.58
CA HIS A 66 9.02 4.21 -9.76
C HIS A 66 9.33 3.92 -11.22
N ARG A 67 8.51 3.12 -11.86
CA ARG A 67 8.76 2.70 -13.21
C ARG A 67 8.53 3.79 -14.24
N ASP A 68 7.41 4.48 -14.16
CA ASP A 68 7.04 5.44 -15.19
C ASP A 68 7.73 6.78 -15.04
N LEU A 69 8.01 7.19 -13.81
CA LEU A 69 8.63 8.48 -13.57
C LEU A 69 10.07 8.39 -13.10
N GLY A 70 10.58 7.19 -12.91
CA GLY A 70 11.97 7.04 -12.49
C GLY A 70 12.25 7.53 -11.09
N ILE A 71 11.23 7.57 -10.24
CA ILE A 71 11.42 8.07 -8.89
C ILE A 71 11.97 6.96 -8.02
N ASN A 72 13.00 7.24 -7.21
CA ASN A 72 13.57 6.21 -6.36
C ASN A 72 12.62 5.96 -5.18
N THR A 73 12.89 4.92 -4.40
CA THR A 73 11.98 4.50 -3.35
C THR A 73 11.72 5.57 -2.30
N ALA A 74 12.75 6.32 -1.92
CA ALA A 74 12.57 7.39 -0.97
C ALA A 74 11.61 8.45 -1.52
N GLY A 75 11.77 8.79 -2.79
CA GLY A 75 10.90 9.74 -3.45
C GLY A 75 9.48 9.22 -3.60
N VAL A 76 9.35 7.91 -3.85
CA VAL A 76 8.03 7.29 -3.96
C VAL A 76 7.30 7.42 -2.62
N ALA A 77 8.00 7.19 -1.50
CA ALA A 77 7.39 7.30 -0.19
C ALA A 77 6.86 8.72 0.04
N LEU A 78 7.67 9.72 -0.31
CA LEU A 78 7.28 11.10 -0.15
C LEU A 78 6.11 11.44 -1.06
N ALA A 79 6.17 11.00 -2.31
CA ALA A 79 5.13 11.29 -3.28
C ALA A 79 3.78 10.71 -2.85
N LEU A 80 3.79 9.48 -2.34
CA LEU A 80 2.55 8.86 -1.91
C LEU A 80 1.95 9.59 -0.72
N ASP A 81 2.78 10.02 0.22
CA ASP A 81 2.30 10.75 1.38
C ASP A 81 1.69 12.07 0.93
N LEU A 82 2.32 12.77 0.01
CA LEU A 82 1.81 14.03 -0.47
C LEU A 82 0.52 13.87 -1.25
N LEU A 83 0.43 12.82 -2.05
CA LEU A 83 -0.79 12.57 -2.81
C LEU A 83 -1.95 12.22 -1.90
N GLU A 84 -1.69 11.45 -0.85
CA GLU A 84 -2.73 11.08 0.10
C GLU A 84 -3.18 12.28 0.90
N GLU A 85 -2.25 13.19 1.22
CA GLU A 85 -2.55 14.38 1.95
C GLU A 85 -3.42 15.27 1.07
N ARG A 86 -3.08 15.38 -0.20
CA ARG A 86 -3.83 16.16 -1.16
C ARG A 86 -5.26 15.63 -1.27
N ASP A 87 -5.40 14.31 -1.38
CA ASP A 87 -6.71 13.69 -1.48
C ASP A 87 -7.56 13.96 -0.23
N ALA A 88 -6.92 13.91 0.93
CA ALA A 88 -7.62 14.18 2.17
C ALA A 88 -8.12 15.62 2.23
N VAL A 89 -7.29 16.56 1.79
CA VAL A 89 -7.66 17.96 1.78
C VAL A 89 -8.81 18.20 0.81
N LEU A 90 -8.74 17.59 -0.36
CA LEU A 90 -9.80 17.77 -1.35
C LEU A 90 -11.12 17.20 -0.87
N ARG A 91 -11.07 16.09 -0.15
CA ARG A 91 -12.28 15.50 0.37
C ARG A 91 -12.91 16.40 1.44
N ARG A 92 -12.07 17.01 2.29
CA ARG A 92 -12.57 17.91 3.30
C ARG A 92 -13.13 19.15 2.67
N LEU A 93 -12.49 19.64 1.63
CA LEU A 93 -12.93 20.83 0.96
C LEU A 93 -14.31 20.61 0.34
N ALA A 94 -14.52 19.43 -0.21
CA ALA A 94 -15.79 19.09 -0.82
C ALA A 94 -16.95 19.16 0.19
N GLN A 95 -16.65 18.90 1.46
CA GLN A 95 -17.67 18.94 2.47
C GLN A 95 -18.14 20.34 2.77
N TYR A 96 -17.33 21.34 2.45
CA TYR A 96 -17.70 22.70 2.70
C TYR A 96 -18.23 23.38 1.45
N GLU A 97 -18.37 22.63 0.38
CA GLU A 97 -18.83 23.20 -0.83
C GLU A 97 -20.26 23.66 -0.66
N PRO A 98 -20.58 24.87 -1.04
CA PRO A 98 -21.93 25.39 -0.86
C PRO A 98 -22.82 24.73 -1.86
N ILE A 99 -24.04 24.64 -1.54
CA ILE A 99 -24.98 23.96 -2.40
C ILE A 99 -25.61 24.80 -3.44
#